data_792ac0774cb8a685e2a7d7a873b07ed6
#
_entry.id   792ac0774cb8a685e2a7d7a873b07ed6
#
_cell.length_a   1.000
_cell.length_b   1.000
_cell.length_c   1.000
_cell.angle_alpha   90.00
_cell.angle_beta   90.00
_cell.angle_gamma   90.00
#
_symmetry.space_group_name_H-M   'P 1'
#
loop_
_entity.id
_entity.type
_entity.pdbx_description
1 polymer ?
#
loop_
_entity_poly.entity_id
_entity_poly.type
_entity_poly.pdbx_seq_one_letter_code
_entity_poly.pdbx_strand_id
1 'polypeptide(L)'
;MQIATPNMLRGILAAIMLNCFFVTPPAGAEDKSIYSPIIHVDKEKGYIVVSSSGAVFGVEVPEAAKPHLDKLPVSGMLDIVVELRPGNAPLLKTWKLAAGESTCKVFDGKTCK
;
A
#
# COMPACT_ATOMS: atom_id res chain seq x y z
N MET A 1 17.83 -44.28 -32.58
CA MET A 1 17.57 -43.69 -32.28
C MET A 1 17.34 -43.14 -31.51
N GLN A 2 17.45 -43.09 -31.17
CA GLN A 2 17.16 -42.57 -30.61
C GLN A 2 17.14 -41.92 -29.94
N ILE A 3 17.18 -41.94 -29.94
CA ILE A 3 17.03 -41.33 -29.41
C ILE A 3 16.88 -40.89 -28.74
N ALA A 4 16.99 -41.18 -28.62
CA ALA A 4 16.68 -40.66 -28.09
C ALA A 4 16.63 -40.06 -27.50
N THR A 5 16.69 -40.19 -27.31
CA THR A 5 16.44 -39.55 -26.78
C THR A 5 16.44 -38.59 -26.52
N PRO A 6 16.78 -38.60 -26.80
CA PRO A 6 16.64 -37.28 -26.73
C PRO A 6 15.65 -36.85 -25.79
N ASN A 7 14.77 -37.39 -25.73
CA ASN A 7 13.75 -36.91 -25.01
C ASN A 7 14.03 -36.65 -23.62
N MET A 8 14.79 -37.32 -23.06
CA MET A 8 14.98 -37.06 -21.76
C MET A 8 15.50 -35.78 -21.50
N LEU A 9 16.27 -35.34 -22.36
CA LEU A 9 16.76 -34.10 -22.12
C LEU A 9 15.73 -33.16 -22.08
N ARG A 10 14.78 -33.31 -22.86
CA ARG A 10 13.85 -32.34 -22.85
C ARG A 10 13.09 -32.39 -21.61
N GLY A 11 12.98 -33.42 -20.96
CA GLY A 11 12.24 -33.39 -19.77
C GLY A 11 12.92 -32.58 -18.74
N ILE A 12 14.19 -32.58 -18.77
CA ILE A 12 14.86 -31.86 -17.83
C ILE A 12 14.72 -30.44 -17.93
N LEU A 13 14.72 -29.96 -19.09
CA LEU A 13 14.60 -28.58 -19.17
C LEU A 13 13.32 -28.15 -18.69
N ALA A 14 12.34 -28.89 -18.84
CA ALA A 14 11.06 -28.48 -18.37
C ALA A 14 11.09 -28.27 -16.89
N ALA A 15 11.75 -29.08 -16.21
CA ALA A 15 11.75 -28.93 -14.80
C ALA A 15 12.40 -27.66 -14.38
N ILE A 16 13.36 -27.27 -15.10
CA ILE A 16 14.00 -26.09 -14.72
C ILE A 16 13.22 -24.89 -14.79
N MET A 17 12.49 -24.70 -15.82
CA MET A 17 11.80 -23.54 -15.92
C MET A 17 10.77 -23.48 -14.92
N LEU A 18 10.32 -24.55 -14.41
CA LEU A 18 9.32 -24.45 -13.46
C LEU A 18 9.72 -23.68 -12.29
N ASN A 19 10.89 -23.77 -11.89
CA ASN A 19 11.31 -23.09 -10.72
C ASN A 19 11.22 -21.63 -10.74
N CYS A 20 11.16 -21.09 -11.85
CA CYS A 20 11.18 -19.66 -11.89
C CYS A 20 9.99 -19.03 -11.38
N PHE A 21 8.89 -19.71 -11.40
CA PHE A 21 7.76 -19.00 -11.03
C PHE A 21 7.54 -18.98 -9.60
N PHE A 22 8.19 -19.73 -8.84
CA PHE A 22 7.89 -19.74 -7.49
C PHE A 22 8.23 -18.54 -6.76
N VAL A 23 8.99 -17.70 -7.30
CA VAL A 23 9.33 -16.51 -6.60
C VAL A 23 8.40 -15.42 -6.79
N THR A 24 7.24 -15.67 -7.22
CA THR A 24 6.27 -14.63 -7.40
C THR A 24 5.94 -14.03 -6.06
N PRO A 25 6.04 -12.73 -5.91
CA PRO A 25 5.69 -12.10 -4.64
C PRO A 25 4.21 -12.15 -4.41
N PRO A 26 3.78 -12.13 -3.17
CA PRO A 26 2.37 -12.11 -2.89
C PRO A 26 1.74 -10.86 -3.43
N ALA A 27 0.60 -11.01 -3.99
CA ALA A 27 -0.07 -9.89 -4.59
C ALA A 27 -0.56 -8.94 -3.53
N GLY A 28 -0.47 -7.67 -3.77
CA GLY A 28 -1.07 -6.68 -2.92
C GLY A 28 -0.34 -6.34 -1.66
N ALA A 29 0.84 -6.86 -1.48
CA ALA A 29 1.58 -6.57 -0.29
C ALA A 29 2.70 -5.57 -0.54
N GLU A 30 2.40 -4.52 -1.24
CA GLU A 30 3.41 -3.55 -1.61
C GLU A 30 3.12 -2.21 -0.94
N ASP A 31 4.11 -1.63 -0.29
CA ASP A 31 3.97 -0.34 0.36
C ASP A 31 4.34 0.77 -0.60
N LYS A 32 3.66 1.89 -0.47
CA LYS A 32 3.94 3.05 -1.30
C LYS A 32 3.86 4.31 -0.44
N SER A 33 4.80 5.23 -0.65
CA SER A 33 4.78 6.51 0.03
C SER A 33 4.07 7.54 -0.83
N ILE A 34 3.22 8.35 -0.21
CA ILE A 34 2.47 9.39 -0.89
C ILE A 34 2.62 10.68 -0.09
N TYR A 35 2.96 11.76 -0.78
CA TYR A 35 3.04 13.08 -0.17
C TYR A 35 1.93 13.92 -0.81
N SER A 36 0.97 14.35 -0.02
CA SER A 36 -0.24 14.95 -0.57
C SER A 36 -0.90 15.88 0.43
N PRO A 37 -1.59 16.90 -0.05
CA PRO A 37 -2.48 17.63 0.84
C PRO A 37 -3.63 16.73 1.26
N ILE A 38 -4.19 17.01 2.43
CA ILE A 38 -5.35 16.30 2.90
C ILE A 38 -6.56 16.97 2.27
N ILE A 39 -7.19 16.29 1.33
CA ILE A 39 -8.31 16.86 0.61
C ILE A 39 -9.60 16.72 1.40
N HIS A 40 -9.80 15.59 2.03
CA HIS A 40 -11.00 15.33 2.79
C HIS A 40 -10.74 14.22 3.81
N VAL A 41 -11.39 14.29 4.94
CA VAL A 41 -11.31 13.26 5.97
C VAL A 41 -12.73 12.82 6.27
N ASP A 42 -13.03 11.53 6.09
CA ASP A 42 -14.34 11.00 6.41
C ASP A 42 -14.22 10.16 7.68
N LYS A 43 -14.62 10.74 8.79
CA LYS A 43 -14.47 10.07 10.07
C LYS A 43 -15.47 8.94 10.25
N GLU A 44 -16.62 9.05 9.63
CA GLU A 44 -17.63 8.03 9.76
C GLU A 44 -17.31 6.78 8.98
N LYS A 45 -16.83 6.94 7.76
CA LYS A 45 -16.52 5.80 6.92
C LYS A 45 -15.09 5.32 7.08
N GLY A 46 -14.25 6.13 7.72
CA GLY A 46 -12.88 5.71 7.99
C GLY A 46 -11.97 5.76 6.79
N TYR A 47 -11.97 6.87 6.05
CA TYR A 47 -11.01 7.04 4.96
C TYR A 47 -10.59 8.49 4.83
N ILE A 48 -9.48 8.72 4.16
CA ILE A 48 -9.03 10.06 3.83
C ILE A 48 -8.87 10.14 2.32
N VAL A 49 -9.01 11.35 1.79
CA VAL A 49 -8.85 11.57 0.35
C VAL A 49 -7.57 12.34 0.14
N VAL A 50 -6.74 11.84 -0.75
CA VAL A 50 -5.45 12.42 -1.07
C VAL A 50 -5.29 12.46 -2.59
N SER A 51 -4.20 13.06 -3.06
CA SER A 51 -3.91 13.06 -4.48
C SER A 51 -2.49 12.54 -4.71
N SER A 52 -2.29 11.88 -5.83
CA SER A 52 -0.97 11.39 -6.21
C SER A 52 -0.92 11.30 -7.73
N SER A 53 0.12 11.84 -8.32
CA SER A 53 0.31 11.79 -9.76
C SER A 53 -0.90 12.30 -10.54
N GLY A 54 -1.52 13.33 -10.01
CA GLY A 54 -2.67 13.93 -10.70
C GLY A 54 -4.00 13.24 -10.47
N ALA A 55 -4.03 12.19 -9.68
CA ALA A 55 -5.27 11.48 -9.39
C ALA A 55 -5.67 11.69 -7.93
N VAL A 56 -6.96 11.85 -7.71
CA VAL A 56 -7.52 11.98 -6.37
C VAL A 56 -8.19 10.66 -6.01
N PHE A 57 -7.89 10.12 -4.84
CA PHE A 57 -8.45 8.84 -4.46
C PHE A 57 -8.54 8.71 -2.94
N GLY A 58 -9.35 7.76 -2.49
CA GLY A 58 -9.51 7.50 -1.06
C GLY A 58 -8.51 6.49 -0.56
N VAL A 59 -8.08 6.67 0.67
CA VAL A 59 -7.20 5.73 1.37
C VAL A 59 -7.95 5.24 2.59
N GLU A 60 -8.11 3.94 2.71
CA GLU A 60 -8.81 3.36 3.83
C GLU A 60 -7.94 3.41 5.09
N VAL A 61 -8.56 3.64 6.22
CA VAL A 61 -7.82 3.83 7.46
C VAL A 61 -8.08 2.65 8.37
N PRO A 62 -7.03 2.07 8.98
CA PRO A 62 -7.23 0.93 9.87
C PRO A 62 -7.90 1.36 11.18
N GLU A 63 -8.42 0.40 11.92
CA GLU A 63 -9.13 0.68 13.16
C GLU A 63 -8.30 1.47 14.15
N ALA A 64 -7.01 1.19 14.23
CA ALA A 64 -6.15 1.89 15.18
C ALA A 64 -6.01 3.37 14.88
N ALA A 65 -6.20 3.77 13.64
CA ALA A 65 -6.07 5.17 13.25
C ALA A 65 -7.40 5.91 13.27
N LYS A 66 -8.52 5.23 13.27
CA LYS A 66 -9.82 5.89 13.19
C LYS A 66 -10.06 6.92 14.28
N PRO A 67 -9.70 6.67 15.53
CA PRO A 67 -9.93 7.67 16.57
C PRO A 67 -9.10 8.95 16.38
N HIS A 68 -8.09 8.87 15.52
CA HIS A 68 -7.21 10.02 15.30
C HIS A 68 -7.53 10.82 14.05
N LEU A 69 -8.52 10.37 13.28
CA LEU A 69 -8.85 11.06 12.04
C LEU A 69 -9.30 12.50 12.26
N ASP A 70 -10.00 12.77 13.36
CA ASP A 70 -10.46 14.11 13.62
C ASP A 70 -9.33 15.06 13.97
N LYS A 71 -8.13 14.56 14.16
CA LYS A 71 -6.99 15.41 14.45
C LYS A 71 -6.24 15.84 13.19
N LEU A 72 -6.59 15.30 12.04
CA LEU A 72 -5.94 15.68 10.79
C LEU A 72 -6.54 16.97 10.24
N PRO A 73 -5.72 17.98 9.97
CA PRO A 73 -6.24 19.24 9.44
C PRO A 73 -6.48 19.12 7.93
N VAL A 74 -7.66 19.52 7.48
CA VAL A 74 -7.94 19.59 6.06
C VAL A 74 -7.04 20.67 5.48
N SER A 75 -6.47 20.41 4.34
CA SER A 75 -5.52 21.29 3.65
C SER A 75 -4.10 21.23 4.23
N GLY A 76 -3.87 20.42 5.23
CA GLY A 76 -2.49 20.18 5.66
C GLY A 76 -1.78 19.28 4.67
N MET A 77 -0.44 19.21 4.78
CA MET A 77 0.34 18.31 3.93
C MET A 77 0.70 17.06 4.72
N LEU A 78 0.50 15.92 4.11
CA LEU A 78 0.67 14.66 4.78
C LEU A 78 1.59 13.75 3.99
N ASP A 79 2.52 13.13 4.70
CA ASP A 79 3.37 12.11 4.10
C ASP A 79 2.88 10.79 4.66
N ILE A 80 2.35 9.93 3.81
CA ILE A 80 1.77 8.68 4.27
C ILE A 80 2.42 7.49 3.60
N VAL A 81 2.37 6.37 4.29
CA VAL A 81 2.74 5.10 3.70
C VAL A 81 1.48 4.25 3.66
N VAL A 82 1.16 3.73 2.49
CA VAL A 82 -0.03 2.92 2.30
C VAL A 82 0.37 1.55 1.77
N GLU A 83 -0.48 0.58 2.02
CA GLU A 83 -0.31 -0.75 1.45
C GLU A 83 -1.24 -0.86 0.26
N LEU A 84 -0.69 -1.15 -0.91
CA LEU A 84 -1.50 -1.29 -2.11
C LEU A 84 -2.18 -2.66 -2.10
N ARG A 85 -3.46 -2.67 -2.41
CA ARG A 85 -4.23 -3.91 -2.40
C ARG A 85 -4.97 -4.05 -3.72
N PRO A 86 -4.85 -5.18 -4.40
CA PRO A 86 -5.54 -5.34 -5.67
C PRO A 86 -7.05 -5.34 -5.45
N GLY A 87 -7.76 -4.58 -6.26
CA GLY A 87 -9.20 -4.53 -6.17
C GLY A 87 -9.79 -3.74 -5.04
N ASN A 88 -8.95 -3.11 -4.21
CA ASN A 88 -9.42 -2.34 -3.06
C ASN A 88 -8.65 -1.05 -2.95
N ALA A 89 -9.19 -0.13 -2.18
CA ALA A 89 -8.48 1.12 -1.92
C ALA A 89 -7.21 0.83 -1.14
N PRO A 90 -6.17 1.65 -1.29
CA PRO A 90 -4.97 1.46 -0.48
C PRO A 90 -5.29 1.57 0.99
N LEU A 91 -4.56 0.85 1.82
CA LEU A 91 -4.75 0.87 3.26
C LEU A 91 -3.64 1.68 3.91
N LEU A 92 -4.00 2.64 4.74
CA LEU A 92 -3.03 3.48 5.43
C LEU A 92 -2.24 2.65 6.43
N LYS A 93 -0.94 2.83 6.43
CA LYS A 93 -0.08 2.20 7.42
C LYS A 93 0.45 3.22 8.43
N THR A 94 0.99 4.32 7.96
CA THR A 94 1.52 5.37 8.84
C THR A 94 1.29 6.73 8.21
N TRP A 95 1.30 7.76 9.04
CA TRP A 95 1.32 9.12 8.50
C TRP A 95 2.27 10.01 9.28
N LYS A 96 2.74 11.07 8.61
CA LYS A 96 3.56 12.09 9.22
C LYS A 96 3.06 13.41 8.65
N LEU A 97 2.66 14.31 9.54
CA LEU A 97 2.14 15.60 9.10
C LEU A 97 3.33 16.50 8.75
N ALA A 98 3.39 16.91 7.50
CA ALA A 98 4.48 17.76 7.03
C ALA A 98 4.16 19.24 7.19
N ALA A 99 2.89 19.62 7.17
CA ALA A 99 2.47 20.99 7.37
C ALA A 99 1.06 21.00 7.92
N GLY A 100 0.80 21.88 8.87
CA GLY A 100 -0.48 21.98 9.53
C GLY A 100 -0.34 21.74 11.01
N GLU A 101 -1.41 22.01 11.75
CA GLU A 101 -1.40 21.84 13.19
C GLU A 101 -2.21 20.63 13.59
N SER A 102 -1.67 19.80 14.44
CA SER A 102 -2.39 18.62 14.92
C SER A 102 -1.73 18.10 16.19
N THR A 103 -2.52 17.53 17.07
CA THR A 103 -1.96 16.86 18.23
C THR A 103 -1.46 15.47 17.84
N CYS A 104 -1.77 15.01 16.64
CA CYS A 104 -1.29 13.74 16.14
C CYS A 104 -0.48 13.97 14.89
N LYS A 105 0.77 14.39 15.05
CA LYS A 105 1.61 14.68 13.90
C LYS A 105 2.17 13.42 13.26
N VAL A 106 2.34 12.38 14.04
CA VAL A 106 2.90 11.14 13.54
C VAL A 106 2.06 9.97 14.04
N PHE A 107 1.57 9.16 13.12
CA PHE A 107 0.89 7.91 13.46
C PHE A 107 1.79 6.77 12.98
N ASP A 108 2.26 5.96 13.91
CA ASP A 108 3.26 4.94 13.59
C ASP A 108 2.64 3.57 13.26
N GLY A 109 1.35 3.51 13.12
CA GLY A 109 0.65 2.25 12.85
C GLY A 109 -0.12 1.76 14.07
N LYS A 110 0.19 2.29 15.23
CA LYS A 110 -0.47 1.90 16.46
C LYS A 110 -0.85 3.08 17.31
N THR A 111 0.04 4.02 17.48
CA THR A 111 -0.17 5.15 18.36
C THR A 111 0.13 6.45 17.65
N CYS A 112 -0.33 7.53 18.25
CA CYS A 112 -0.20 8.88 17.73
C CYS A 112 0.74 9.68 18.61
N LYS A 113 1.58 10.46 17.98
CA LYS A 113 2.51 11.31 18.73
C LYS A 113 2.44 12.76 18.33
#